data_09a2d875daf2df8556203c43566224ff
#
_entry.id   09a2d875daf2df8556203c43566224ff
#
_cell.length_a   1.000
_cell.length_b   1.000
_cell.length_c   1.000
_cell.angle_alpha   90.00
_cell.angle_beta   90.00
_cell.angle_gamma   90.00
#
_symmetry.space_group_name_H-M   'P 1'
#
loop_
_entity.id
_entity.type
_entity.pdbx_description
1 polymer ?
#
loop_
_entity_poly.entity_id
_entity_poly.type
_entity_poly.pdbx_seq_one_letter_code
_entity_poly.pdbx_strand_id
1 'polypeptide(L)'
;GGDTTSSRQGLQLSVIALGVAPKTGAVLRSGASENDLLVVSGDIGGAYMGLQVLARENEVFKANPQHQPDLEPYSYLVERQLKPEARKDVVQLLHDLKVQPTSMIDISDGLSSEVMHLCKQSGIGCRVYENKIPLDPQLISVCEEFTLDSTTIALSGGEDYELLFTVKPSDFDSIKGNPNLTVIGHMTAKGDVPSLVTRAEEVIPLKAQGWKAF
;
A
#
# COMPACT_ATOMS: atom_id res chain seq x y z
N GLY A 1 -21.39 9.04 -18.00
CA GLY A 1 -22.09 8.22 -18.99
C GLY A 1 -21.83 6.76 -18.71
N GLY A 2 -22.67 5.89 -19.22
CA GLY A 2 -22.54 4.44 -19.05
C GLY A 2 -23.31 3.73 -20.14
N ASP A 3 -22.96 2.48 -20.38
CA ASP A 3 -23.64 1.59 -21.28
C ASP A 3 -23.73 0.20 -20.67
N THR A 4 -24.76 -0.56 -21.04
CA THR A 4 -24.98 -1.92 -20.58
C THR A 4 -24.99 -2.83 -21.80
N THR A 5 -24.07 -3.78 -21.82
CA THR A 5 -23.97 -4.76 -22.90
C THR A 5 -23.91 -6.18 -22.32
N SER A 6 -24.20 -7.17 -23.15
CA SER A 6 -24.15 -8.57 -22.74
C SER A 6 -22.70 -9.09 -22.69
N SER A 7 -22.37 -9.87 -21.67
CA SER A 7 -21.10 -10.58 -21.54
C SER A 7 -21.34 -12.09 -21.44
N ARG A 8 -20.53 -12.89 -22.14
CA ARG A 8 -20.55 -14.36 -22.03
C ARG A 8 -19.79 -14.89 -20.82
N GLN A 9 -19.01 -14.00 -20.15
CA GLN A 9 -18.15 -14.37 -19.02
C GLN A 9 -18.67 -13.86 -17.67
N GLY A 10 -19.95 -13.49 -17.60
CA GLY A 10 -20.57 -12.96 -16.39
C GLY A 10 -20.53 -11.43 -16.32
N LEU A 11 -20.72 -10.85 -15.15
CA LEU A 11 -20.73 -9.40 -14.94
C LEU A 11 -19.32 -8.82 -15.11
N GLN A 12 -19.20 -7.82 -15.98
CA GLN A 12 -17.98 -7.01 -16.13
C GLN A 12 -18.31 -5.56 -15.84
N LEU A 13 -17.54 -4.93 -14.97
CA LEU A 13 -17.66 -3.52 -14.61
C LEU A 13 -16.39 -2.79 -15.05
N SER A 14 -16.56 -1.71 -15.80
CA SER A 14 -15.47 -0.82 -16.17
C SER A 14 -15.76 0.59 -15.70
N VAL A 15 -14.86 1.17 -14.92
CA VAL A 15 -14.95 2.54 -14.43
C VAL A 15 -13.87 3.38 -15.11
N ILE A 16 -14.29 4.48 -15.75
CA ILE A 16 -13.38 5.42 -16.38
C ILE A 16 -13.50 6.77 -15.68
N ALA A 17 -12.38 7.25 -15.12
CA ALA A 17 -12.28 8.56 -14.49
C ALA A 17 -11.50 9.51 -15.41
N LEU A 18 -12.08 10.66 -15.72
CA LEU A 18 -11.45 11.74 -16.48
C LEU A 18 -11.29 12.96 -15.58
N GLY A 19 -10.13 13.58 -15.63
CA GLY A 19 -9.83 14.77 -14.81
C GLY A 19 -8.85 15.70 -15.52
N VAL A 20 -8.64 16.86 -14.90
CA VAL A 20 -7.67 17.87 -15.37
C VAL A 20 -6.58 17.99 -14.33
N ALA A 21 -5.34 17.76 -14.74
CA ALA A 21 -4.18 18.00 -13.88
C ALA A 21 -3.89 19.51 -13.78
N PRO A 22 -3.40 20.01 -12.63
CA PRO A 22 -2.93 21.39 -12.50
C PRO A 22 -1.77 21.66 -13.47
N LYS A 23 -1.50 22.93 -13.76
CA LYS A 23 -0.39 23.35 -14.67
C LYS A 23 0.98 22.84 -14.22
N THR A 24 1.16 22.60 -12.93
CA THR A 24 2.37 21.99 -12.33
C THR A 24 2.56 20.52 -12.75
N GLY A 25 1.56 19.92 -13.39
CA GLY A 25 1.56 18.52 -13.82
C GLY A 25 1.06 17.56 -12.75
N ALA A 26 0.83 16.32 -13.17
CA ALA A 26 0.53 15.22 -12.27
C ALA A 26 1.83 14.68 -11.67
N VAL A 27 1.77 14.20 -10.42
CA VAL A 27 2.87 13.43 -9.84
C VAL A 27 2.91 12.07 -10.53
N LEU A 28 4.07 11.69 -11.05
CA LEU A 28 4.26 10.45 -11.79
C LEU A 28 4.87 9.37 -10.90
N ARG A 29 4.89 8.12 -11.37
CA ARG A 29 5.66 7.03 -10.77
C ARG A 29 7.18 7.22 -10.94
N SER A 30 7.61 8.09 -11.85
CA SER A 30 9.00 8.48 -12.10
C SER A 30 9.27 9.84 -11.48
N GLY A 31 10.56 10.13 -11.21
CA GLY A 31 11.01 11.45 -10.75
C GLY A 31 11.66 11.44 -9.37
N ALA A 32 11.67 10.28 -8.69
CA ALA A 32 12.44 10.13 -7.47
C ALA A 32 13.95 10.30 -7.75
N SER A 33 14.62 10.92 -6.80
CA SER A 33 16.07 11.17 -6.83
C SER A 33 16.78 10.49 -5.67
N GLU A 34 18.07 10.27 -5.79
CA GLU A 34 18.88 9.72 -4.70
C GLU A 34 18.74 10.58 -3.44
N ASN A 35 18.62 9.93 -2.29
CA ASN A 35 18.34 10.49 -0.97
C ASN A 35 16.92 11.01 -0.74
N ASP A 36 16.01 10.98 -1.73
CA ASP A 36 14.61 11.25 -1.46
C ASP A 36 14.09 10.29 -0.39
N LEU A 37 13.26 10.80 0.52
CA LEU A 37 12.62 10.00 1.56
C LEU A 37 11.45 9.23 0.95
N LEU A 38 11.35 7.94 1.28
CA LEU A 38 10.24 7.09 0.89
C LEU A 38 9.19 7.12 2.00
N VAL A 39 7.98 7.53 1.66
CA VAL A 39 6.88 7.79 2.60
C VAL A 39 5.66 6.99 2.22
N VAL A 40 4.95 6.46 3.21
CA VAL A 40 3.66 5.80 3.02
C VAL A 40 2.59 6.50 3.84
N SER A 41 1.37 6.55 3.32
CA SER A 41 0.19 6.99 4.06
C SER A 41 -0.42 5.83 4.85
N GLY A 42 -1.11 6.15 5.96
CA GLY A 42 -1.84 5.17 6.78
C GLY A 42 -0.99 4.00 7.27
N ASP A 43 -1.59 2.83 7.32
CA ASP A 43 -0.97 1.54 7.64
C ASP A 43 -1.20 0.52 6.52
N ILE A 44 -0.40 -0.55 6.51
CA ILE A 44 -0.29 -1.47 5.37
C ILE A 44 -0.59 -2.91 5.80
N GLY A 45 -1.21 -3.68 4.91
CA GLY A 45 -1.51 -5.11 5.06
C GLY A 45 -2.90 -5.40 5.62
N GLY A 46 -3.63 -4.36 6.05
CA GLY A 46 -4.96 -4.51 6.66
C GLY A 46 -5.98 -5.12 5.73
N ALA A 47 -5.98 -4.71 4.46
CA ALA A 47 -6.93 -5.23 3.47
C ALA A 47 -6.74 -6.73 3.23
N TYR A 48 -5.52 -7.18 3.01
CA TYR A 48 -5.23 -8.60 2.81
C TYR A 48 -5.65 -9.46 4.02
N MET A 49 -5.37 -9.02 5.25
CA MET A 49 -5.81 -9.76 6.43
C MET A 49 -7.32 -9.75 6.59
N GLY A 50 -8.00 -8.67 6.22
CA GLY A 50 -9.47 -8.62 6.12
C GLY A 50 -10.01 -9.70 5.18
N LEU A 51 -9.36 -9.88 4.01
CA LEU A 51 -9.71 -10.97 3.08
C LEU A 51 -9.50 -12.36 3.71
N GLN A 52 -8.39 -12.58 4.43
CA GLN A 52 -8.12 -13.87 5.09
C GLN A 52 -9.17 -14.19 6.16
N VAL A 53 -9.58 -13.20 6.96
CA VAL A 53 -10.67 -13.36 7.93
C VAL A 53 -11.98 -13.72 7.23
N LEU A 54 -12.37 -12.96 6.21
CA LEU A 54 -13.59 -13.24 5.44
C LEU A 54 -13.58 -14.61 4.78
N ALA A 55 -12.44 -15.05 4.26
CA ALA A 55 -12.30 -16.37 3.66
C ALA A 55 -12.47 -17.47 4.70
N ARG A 56 -11.82 -17.37 5.87
CA ARG A 56 -11.98 -18.32 6.98
C ARG A 56 -13.43 -18.42 7.43
N GLU A 57 -14.06 -17.31 7.70
CA GLU A 57 -15.44 -17.25 8.19
C GLU A 57 -16.43 -17.80 7.16
N ASN A 58 -16.18 -17.57 5.87
CA ASN A 58 -16.98 -18.17 4.79
C ASN A 58 -16.88 -19.72 4.78
N GLU A 59 -15.69 -20.27 4.99
CA GLU A 59 -15.53 -21.74 5.08
C GLU A 59 -16.22 -22.33 6.32
N VAL A 60 -16.13 -21.64 7.47
CA VAL A 60 -16.85 -22.03 8.70
C VAL A 60 -18.36 -22.00 8.46
N PHE A 61 -18.88 -20.94 7.86
CA PHE A 61 -20.30 -20.81 7.54
C PHE A 61 -20.79 -21.89 6.56
N LYS A 62 -20.02 -22.20 5.51
CA LYS A 62 -20.36 -23.29 4.59
C LYS A 62 -20.44 -24.65 5.28
N ALA A 63 -19.53 -24.91 6.22
CA ALA A 63 -19.51 -26.16 6.98
C ALA A 63 -20.66 -26.25 8.01
N ASN A 64 -21.07 -25.12 8.58
CA ASN A 64 -22.17 -25.03 9.54
C ASN A 64 -22.99 -23.74 9.35
N PRO A 65 -24.00 -23.72 8.46
CA PRO A 65 -24.81 -22.53 8.18
C PRO A 65 -25.65 -22.01 9.37
N GLN A 66 -25.76 -22.78 10.46
CA GLN A 66 -26.41 -22.31 11.70
C GLN A 66 -25.51 -21.42 12.53
N HIS A 67 -24.20 -21.44 12.29
CA HIS A 67 -23.23 -20.60 12.95
C HIS A 67 -23.05 -19.31 12.13
N GLN A 68 -23.49 -18.18 12.68
CA GLN A 68 -23.29 -16.88 12.05
C GLN A 68 -21.87 -16.40 12.39
N PRO A 69 -21.10 -15.93 11.38
CA PRO A 69 -19.78 -15.35 11.62
C PRO A 69 -19.84 -14.13 12.54
N ASP A 70 -18.93 -14.05 13.49
CA ASP A 70 -18.70 -12.84 14.28
C ASP A 70 -17.52 -12.05 13.69
N LEU A 71 -17.82 -11.00 12.96
CA LEU A 71 -16.83 -10.14 12.31
C LEU A 71 -16.49 -8.88 13.14
N GLU A 72 -17.18 -8.65 14.26
CA GLU A 72 -16.97 -7.46 15.10
C GLU A 72 -15.51 -7.32 15.58
N PRO A 73 -14.85 -8.40 16.08
CA PRO A 73 -13.45 -8.34 16.49
C PRO A 73 -12.45 -7.99 15.38
N TYR A 74 -12.87 -8.12 14.11
CA TYR A 74 -12.05 -7.91 12.92
C TYR A 74 -12.52 -6.71 12.08
N SER A 75 -13.39 -5.87 12.64
CA SER A 75 -14.14 -4.83 11.92
C SER A 75 -13.23 -3.90 11.11
N TYR A 76 -12.10 -3.47 11.68
CA TYR A 76 -11.14 -2.62 11.00
C TYR A 76 -10.56 -3.30 9.74
N LEU A 77 -10.05 -4.53 9.86
CA LEU A 77 -9.45 -5.25 8.75
C LEU A 77 -10.47 -5.59 7.66
N VAL A 78 -11.68 -5.98 8.07
CA VAL A 78 -12.80 -6.25 7.15
C VAL A 78 -13.21 -4.98 6.40
N GLU A 79 -13.24 -3.84 7.08
CA GLU A 79 -13.57 -2.56 6.44
C GLU A 79 -12.47 -2.14 5.46
N ARG A 80 -11.19 -2.34 5.78
CA ARG A 80 -10.07 -2.07 4.87
C ARG A 80 -10.20 -2.87 3.56
N GLN A 81 -10.66 -4.13 3.62
CA GLN A 81 -10.88 -4.96 2.44
C GLN A 81 -12.13 -4.57 1.65
N LEU A 82 -13.25 -4.31 2.33
CA LEU A 82 -14.55 -4.15 1.68
C LEU A 82 -14.87 -2.72 1.25
N LYS A 83 -14.20 -1.73 1.85
CA LYS A 83 -14.47 -0.30 1.62
C LYS A 83 -13.18 0.49 1.45
N PRO A 84 -12.33 0.14 0.46
CA PRO A 84 -11.13 0.93 0.21
C PRO A 84 -11.50 2.36 -0.16
N GLU A 85 -10.83 3.32 0.42
CA GLU A 85 -11.04 4.74 0.18
C GLU A 85 -9.87 5.38 -0.55
N ALA A 86 -10.18 6.16 -1.58
CA ALA A 86 -9.14 6.96 -2.26
C ALA A 86 -8.61 8.04 -1.30
N ARG A 87 -7.30 8.07 -1.06
CA ARG A 87 -6.63 8.96 -0.11
C ARG A 87 -6.54 10.41 -0.58
N LYS A 88 -7.71 11.01 -0.89
CA LYS A 88 -7.83 12.44 -1.22
C LYS A 88 -7.44 13.35 -0.06
N ASP A 89 -7.67 12.89 1.15
CA ASP A 89 -7.26 13.54 2.39
C ASP A 89 -5.74 13.74 2.45
N VAL A 90 -4.96 12.72 2.07
CA VAL A 90 -3.49 12.79 2.01
C VAL A 90 -3.03 13.74 0.90
N VAL A 91 -3.68 13.72 -0.25
CA VAL A 91 -3.36 14.67 -1.35
C VAL A 91 -3.61 16.11 -0.89
N GLN A 92 -4.73 16.37 -0.19
CA GLN A 92 -5.03 17.69 0.36
C GLN A 92 -4.01 18.07 1.45
N LEU A 93 -3.68 17.14 2.34
CA LEU A 93 -2.68 17.34 3.40
C LEU A 93 -1.31 17.77 2.81
N LEU A 94 -0.82 17.06 1.79
CA LEU A 94 0.43 17.41 1.13
C LEU A 94 0.40 18.80 0.49
N HIS A 95 -0.73 19.16 -0.12
CA HIS A 95 -0.95 20.50 -0.65
C HIS A 95 -0.89 21.57 0.44
N ASP A 96 -1.57 21.35 1.57
CA ASP A 96 -1.63 22.30 2.69
C ASP A 96 -0.26 22.46 3.37
N LEU A 97 0.51 21.36 3.45
CA LEU A 97 1.90 21.37 3.93
C LEU A 97 2.88 21.96 2.91
N LYS A 98 2.43 22.26 1.68
CA LYS A 98 3.27 22.71 0.55
C LYS A 98 4.39 21.72 0.21
N VAL A 99 4.15 20.45 0.42
CA VAL A 99 5.06 19.36 0.06
C VAL A 99 4.68 18.83 -1.31
N GLN A 100 5.64 18.85 -2.23
CA GLN A 100 5.45 18.32 -3.59
C GLN A 100 6.18 17.00 -3.71
N PRO A 101 5.47 15.86 -3.78
CA PRO A 101 6.10 14.56 -4.02
C PRO A 101 6.89 14.53 -5.32
N THR A 102 8.05 13.87 -5.29
CA THR A 102 8.90 13.69 -6.48
C THR A 102 8.45 12.51 -7.32
N SER A 103 7.87 11.47 -6.70
CA SER A 103 7.17 10.37 -7.37
C SER A 103 6.02 9.84 -6.48
N MET A 104 5.02 9.16 -7.06
CA MET A 104 3.89 8.62 -6.31
C MET A 104 3.23 7.45 -7.04
N ILE A 105 2.71 6.50 -6.27
CA ILE A 105 1.90 5.37 -6.71
C ILE A 105 0.94 4.98 -5.57
N ASP A 106 -0.19 4.38 -5.88
CA ASP A 106 -1.05 3.71 -4.90
C ASP A 106 -0.55 2.29 -4.61
N ILE A 107 -0.83 1.76 -3.43
CA ILE A 107 -0.45 0.40 -3.02
C ILE A 107 -1.62 -0.55 -3.31
N SER A 108 -1.58 -1.20 -4.47
CA SER A 108 -2.60 -2.15 -4.93
C SER A 108 -2.14 -3.61 -4.90
N ASP A 109 -0.87 -3.89 -5.20
CA ASP A 109 -0.33 -5.26 -5.31
C ASP A 109 0.57 -5.63 -4.12
N GLY A 110 0.76 -4.72 -3.16
CA GLY A 110 1.59 -4.85 -1.97
C GLY A 110 2.83 -3.97 -2.01
N LEU A 111 3.27 -3.53 -0.84
CA LEU A 111 4.31 -2.50 -0.70
C LEU A 111 5.58 -2.81 -1.51
N SER A 112 6.02 -4.07 -1.56
CA SER A 112 7.22 -4.45 -2.33
C SER A 112 7.08 -4.21 -3.82
N SER A 113 5.91 -4.48 -4.38
CA SER A 113 5.61 -4.29 -5.80
C SER A 113 5.72 -2.81 -6.18
N GLU A 114 5.05 -1.95 -5.43
CA GLU A 114 4.99 -0.51 -5.71
C GLU A 114 6.34 0.16 -5.48
N VAL A 115 7.09 -0.24 -4.46
CA VAL A 115 8.48 0.20 -4.26
C VAL A 115 9.33 -0.13 -5.48
N MET A 116 9.23 -1.36 -5.98
CA MET A 116 9.97 -1.77 -7.18
C MET A 116 9.53 -0.99 -8.43
N HIS A 117 8.23 -0.64 -8.54
CA HIS A 117 7.73 0.20 -9.62
C HIS A 117 8.31 1.63 -9.57
N LEU A 118 8.33 2.27 -8.41
CA LEU A 118 8.94 3.61 -8.25
C LEU A 118 10.43 3.58 -8.59
N CYS A 119 11.17 2.57 -8.09
CA CYS A 119 12.59 2.39 -8.37
C CYS A 119 12.86 2.20 -9.86
N LYS A 120 12.11 1.31 -10.51
CA LYS A 120 12.23 1.02 -11.94
C LYS A 120 11.94 2.25 -12.80
N GLN A 121 10.87 2.98 -12.49
CA GLN A 121 10.46 4.16 -13.26
C GLN A 121 11.42 5.36 -13.05
N SER A 122 12.04 5.45 -11.88
CA SER A 122 13.02 6.50 -11.56
C SER A 122 14.47 6.07 -11.91
N GLY A 123 14.72 4.80 -12.18
CA GLY A 123 16.05 4.28 -12.56
C GLY A 123 17.05 4.24 -11.41
N ILE A 124 16.59 4.13 -10.16
CA ILE A 124 17.39 4.14 -8.92
C ILE A 124 16.93 3.04 -7.97
N GLY A 125 17.73 2.73 -6.94
CA GLY A 125 17.36 1.79 -5.89
C GLY A 125 16.65 2.44 -4.71
N CYS A 126 16.37 1.63 -3.69
CA CYS A 126 15.86 2.12 -2.40
C CYS A 126 16.24 1.20 -1.24
N ARG A 127 16.10 1.70 -0.03
CA ARG A 127 16.09 0.91 1.22
C ARG A 127 14.80 1.19 1.97
N VAL A 128 14.06 0.12 2.25
CA VAL A 128 12.89 0.12 3.14
C VAL A 128 13.34 -0.44 4.48
N TYR A 129 12.97 0.19 5.58
CA TYR A 129 13.27 -0.27 6.94
C TYR A 129 12.07 -1.01 7.51
N GLU A 130 12.23 -2.29 7.79
CA GLU A 130 11.17 -3.15 8.33
C GLU A 130 10.50 -2.56 9.58
N ASN A 131 11.32 -2.07 10.52
CA ASN A 131 10.84 -1.50 11.77
C ASN A 131 10.10 -0.16 11.63
N LYS A 132 10.05 0.41 10.42
CA LYS A 132 9.35 1.65 10.12
C LYS A 132 8.08 1.45 9.30
N ILE A 133 7.80 0.24 8.85
CA ILE A 133 6.54 -0.06 8.14
C ILE A 133 5.39 0.10 9.14
N PRO A 134 4.42 1.00 8.89
CA PRO A 134 3.29 1.18 9.80
C PRO A 134 2.34 -0.01 9.71
N LEU A 135 2.11 -0.66 10.83
CA LEU A 135 1.20 -1.80 10.97
C LEU A 135 0.18 -1.47 12.06
N ASP A 136 -1.10 -1.69 11.78
CA ASP A 136 -2.15 -1.56 12.78
C ASP A 136 -2.02 -2.65 13.87
N PRO A 137 -2.26 -2.35 15.16
CA PRO A 137 -2.23 -3.36 16.22
C PRO A 137 -3.18 -4.54 15.99
N GLN A 138 -4.35 -4.31 15.39
CA GLN A 138 -5.28 -5.39 15.06
C GLN A 138 -4.70 -6.30 13.98
N LEU A 139 -4.01 -5.74 12.96
CA LEU A 139 -3.29 -6.53 11.96
C LEU A 139 -2.28 -7.46 12.63
N ILE A 140 -1.44 -6.93 13.53
CA ILE A 140 -0.40 -7.73 14.21
C ILE A 140 -1.04 -8.88 14.98
N SER A 141 -2.07 -8.58 15.78
CA SER A 141 -2.77 -9.60 16.59
C SER A 141 -3.42 -10.69 15.74
N VAL A 142 -4.05 -10.30 14.63
CA VAL A 142 -4.71 -11.27 13.73
C VAL A 142 -3.69 -12.07 12.92
N CYS A 143 -2.55 -11.49 12.55
CA CYS A 143 -1.45 -12.25 11.96
C CYS A 143 -0.94 -13.34 12.91
N GLU A 144 -0.80 -13.04 14.21
CA GLU A 144 -0.42 -14.05 15.23
C GLU A 144 -1.46 -15.16 15.33
N GLU A 145 -2.76 -14.83 15.35
CA GLU A 145 -3.87 -15.79 15.36
C GLU A 145 -3.81 -16.73 14.15
N PHE A 146 -3.49 -16.20 12.97
CA PHE A 146 -3.38 -16.95 11.72
C PHE A 146 -2.01 -17.62 11.52
N THR A 147 -1.05 -17.43 12.44
CA THR A 147 0.34 -17.90 12.30
C THR A 147 1.01 -17.36 11.03
N LEU A 148 0.77 -16.08 10.74
CA LEU A 148 1.34 -15.36 9.60
C LEU A 148 2.32 -14.28 10.08
N ASP A 149 3.33 -13.99 9.27
CA ASP A 149 4.27 -12.91 9.53
C ASP A 149 3.71 -11.58 9.02
N SER A 150 3.52 -10.60 9.92
CA SER A 150 2.91 -9.31 9.61
C SER A 150 3.74 -8.46 8.63
N THR A 151 5.07 -8.60 8.65
CA THR A 151 5.95 -7.93 7.69
C THR A 151 5.74 -8.49 6.28
N THR A 152 5.65 -9.81 6.16
CA THR A 152 5.36 -10.48 4.88
C THR A 152 4.00 -10.05 4.32
N ILE A 153 2.99 -9.95 5.19
CA ILE A 153 1.66 -9.47 4.82
C ILE A 153 1.72 -8.03 4.30
N ALA A 154 2.38 -7.13 4.99
CA ALA A 154 2.52 -5.74 4.56
C ALA A 154 3.30 -5.60 3.23
N LEU A 155 4.33 -6.41 3.03
CA LEU A 155 5.16 -6.36 1.83
C LEU A 155 4.48 -6.97 0.59
N SER A 156 3.63 -7.98 0.76
CA SER A 156 3.11 -8.81 -0.33
C SER A 156 1.58 -8.87 -0.40
N GLY A 157 0.86 -8.46 0.65
CA GLY A 157 -0.59 -8.28 0.62
C GLY A 157 -0.94 -7.04 -0.16
N GLY A 158 -1.96 -7.07 -0.98
CA GLY A 158 -2.42 -5.93 -1.76
C GLY A 158 -3.74 -5.36 -1.24
N GLU A 159 -4.36 -4.51 -2.07
CA GLU A 159 -5.68 -3.91 -1.88
C GLU A 159 -5.75 -2.85 -0.75
N ASP A 160 -4.61 -2.36 -0.25
CA ASP A 160 -4.59 -1.32 0.79
C ASP A 160 -5.00 0.06 0.26
N TYR A 161 -4.69 0.37 -1.00
CA TYR A 161 -4.95 1.65 -1.68
C TYR A 161 -4.44 2.89 -0.92
N GLU A 162 -3.41 2.68 -0.09
CA GLU A 162 -2.63 3.77 0.48
C GLU A 162 -1.69 4.38 -0.55
N LEU A 163 -1.17 5.56 -0.28
CA LEU A 163 -0.22 6.23 -1.18
C LEU A 163 1.21 5.96 -0.75
N LEU A 164 2.02 5.46 -1.67
CA LEU A 164 3.47 5.39 -1.56
C LEU A 164 4.07 6.49 -2.42
N PHE A 165 4.92 7.33 -1.83
CA PHE A 165 5.50 8.46 -2.54
C PHE A 165 6.89 8.83 -2.02
N THR A 166 7.61 9.64 -2.80
CA THR A 166 8.91 10.16 -2.39
C THR A 166 8.86 11.66 -2.25
N VAL A 167 9.61 12.19 -1.29
CA VAL A 167 9.77 13.62 -1.05
C VAL A 167 11.25 13.97 -0.83
N LYS A 168 11.61 15.22 -1.07
CA LYS A 168 12.97 15.69 -0.80
C LYS A 168 13.28 15.67 0.71
N PRO A 169 14.53 15.43 1.12
CA PRO A 169 14.93 15.51 2.52
C PRO A 169 14.60 16.86 3.18
N SER A 170 14.58 17.96 2.40
CA SER A 170 14.18 19.29 2.86
C SER A 170 12.75 19.38 3.37
N ASP A 171 11.87 18.47 2.95
CA ASP A 171 10.46 18.47 3.31
C ASP A 171 10.17 17.62 4.56
N PHE A 172 11.21 16.97 5.13
CA PHE A 172 11.07 16.10 6.30
C PHE A 172 10.41 16.80 7.49
N ASP A 173 10.85 18.02 7.80
CA ASP A 173 10.31 18.76 8.94
C ASP A 173 8.83 19.11 8.78
N SER A 174 8.33 19.18 7.56
CA SER A 174 6.92 19.45 7.27
C SER A 174 6.03 18.22 7.47
N ILE A 175 6.57 17.00 7.33
CA ILE A 175 5.81 15.76 7.40
C ILE A 175 6.03 14.96 8.68
N LYS A 176 7.15 15.18 9.38
CA LYS A 176 7.49 14.42 10.59
C LYS A 176 6.44 14.60 11.67
N GLY A 177 6.12 13.48 12.35
CA GLY A 177 5.13 13.46 13.43
C GLY A 177 3.68 13.58 12.96
N ASN A 178 3.42 13.62 11.66
CA ASN A 178 2.06 13.53 11.15
C ASN A 178 1.56 12.08 11.26
N PRO A 179 0.40 11.82 11.90
CA PRO A 179 -0.08 10.46 12.13
C PRO A 179 -0.48 9.72 10.85
N ASN A 180 -0.73 10.46 9.76
CA ASN A 180 -1.12 9.88 8.47
C ASN A 180 0.06 9.59 7.54
N LEU A 181 1.29 9.97 7.91
CA LEU A 181 2.46 9.89 7.04
C LEU A 181 3.64 9.24 7.79
N THR A 182 4.17 8.17 7.24
CA THR A 182 5.32 7.46 7.81
C THR A 182 6.47 7.40 6.83
N VAL A 183 7.64 7.90 7.23
CA VAL A 183 8.88 7.72 6.46
C VAL A 183 9.39 6.31 6.71
N ILE A 184 9.29 5.44 5.71
CA ILE A 184 9.66 4.02 5.79
C ILE A 184 11.02 3.70 5.21
N GLY A 185 11.66 4.65 4.50
CA GLY A 185 12.91 4.38 3.81
C GLY A 185 13.46 5.60 3.09
N HIS A 186 14.37 5.33 2.16
CA HIS A 186 14.93 6.36 1.27
C HIS A 186 15.37 5.73 -0.06
N MET A 187 15.45 6.59 -1.06
CA MET A 187 15.96 6.22 -2.39
C MET A 187 17.49 6.21 -2.39
N THR A 188 18.07 5.23 -3.08
CA THR A 188 19.53 5.04 -3.18
C THR A 188 20.05 5.26 -4.59
N ALA A 189 21.34 5.11 -4.79
CA ALA A 189 22.00 5.41 -6.05
C ALA A 189 21.49 4.56 -7.25
N LYS A 190 21.77 5.04 -8.44
CA LYS A 190 21.51 4.29 -9.67
C LYS A 190 22.32 2.98 -9.68
N GLY A 191 21.63 1.88 -9.96
CA GLY A 191 22.22 0.54 -10.00
C GLY A 191 22.08 -0.24 -8.70
N ASP A 192 21.69 0.41 -7.60
CA ASP A 192 21.37 -0.29 -6.36
C ASP A 192 20.09 -1.12 -6.52
N VAL A 193 20.04 -2.26 -5.84
CA VAL A 193 18.85 -3.13 -5.82
C VAL A 193 17.91 -2.67 -4.71
N PRO A 194 16.61 -2.50 -5.00
CA PRO A 194 15.61 -2.25 -3.97
C PRO A 194 15.70 -3.31 -2.86
N SER A 195 15.83 -2.89 -1.61
CA SER A 195 16.17 -3.77 -0.50
C SER A 195 15.37 -3.45 0.76
N LEU A 196 15.09 -4.48 1.55
CA LEU A 196 14.58 -4.38 2.92
C LEU A 196 15.76 -4.44 3.90
N VAL A 197 15.80 -3.50 4.83
CA VAL A 197 16.66 -3.57 6.01
C VAL A 197 15.83 -4.18 7.13
N THR A 198 16.14 -5.40 7.52
CA THR A 198 15.40 -6.15 8.54
C THR A 198 15.61 -5.58 9.95
N ARG A 199 14.80 -6.02 10.92
CA ARG A 199 14.99 -5.67 12.34
C ARG A 199 16.34 -6.15 12.89
N ALA A 200 16.95 -7.17 12.25
CA ALA A 200 18.30 -7.66 12.57
C ALA A 200 19.41 -6.90 11.80
N GLU A 201 19.07 -5.78 11.16
CA GLU A 201 19.99 -4.95 10.35
C GLU A 201 20.55 -5.67 9.10
N GLU A 202 19.95 -6.78 8.69
CA GLU A 202 20.32 -7.46 7.45
C GLU A 202 19.69 -6.75 6.25
N VAL A 203 20.45 -6.63 5.17
CA VAL A 203 19.97 -6.05 3.90
C VAL A 203 19.63 -7.17 2.93
N ILE A 204 18.34 -7.35 2.65
CA ILE A 204 17.85 -8.37 1.74
C ILE A 204 17.16 -7.74 0.52
N PRO A 205 17.35 -8.26 -0.70
CA PRO A 205 16.66 -7.75 -1.88
C PRO A 205 15.14 -7.89 -1.73
N LEU A 206 14.40 -6.83 -2.04
CA LEU A 206 12.95 -6.90 -2.14
C LEU A 206 12.56 -7.82 -3.30
N LYS A 207 11.53 -8.63 -3.06
CA LYS A 207 10.91 -9.49 -4.07
C LYS A 207 9.42 -9.18 -4.11
N ALA A 208 8.92 -8.77 -5.26
CA ALA A 208 7.49 -8.67 -5.47
C ALA A 208 6.93 -10.09 -5.68
N GLN A 209 6.02 -10.51 -4.83
CA GLN A 209 5.22 -11.72 -4.99
C GLN A 209 3.83 -11.40 -5.57
N GLY A 210 3.61 -10.13 -5.94
CA GLY A 210 2.34 -9.63 -6.42
C GLY A 210 1.76 -10.44 -7.58
N TRP A 211 0.47 -10.31 -7.76
CA TRP A 211 -0.31 -10.98 -8.78
C TRP A 211 0.30 -10.76 -10.17
N LYS A 212 0.70 -11.82 -10.85
CA LYS A 212 1.10 -11.77 -12.25
C LYS A 212 -0.15 -12.00 -13.08
N ALA A 213 -0.65 -10.96 -13.73
CA ALA A 213 -1.57 -11.15 -14.85
C ALA A 213 -0.82 -11.98 -15.91
N PHE A 214 -1.48 -13.02 -16.41
CA PHE A 214 -1.00 -13.98 -17.40
C PHE A 214 -0.32 -13.33 -18.59
#